data_8852c2833ca0504fa870357844b9db97
#
_entry.id   8852c2833ca0504fa870357844b9db97
#
_cell.length_a   1.000
_cell.length_b   1.000
_cell.length_c   1.000
_cell.angle_alpha   90.00
_cell.angle_beta   90.00
_cell.angle_gamma   90.00
#
_symmetry.space_group_name_H-M   'P 1'
#
loop_
_entity.id
_entity.type
_entity.pdbx_description
1 polymer ?
#
loop_
_entity_poly.entity_id
_entity_poly.type
_entity_poly.pdbx_seq_one_letter_code
_entity_poly.pdbx_strand_id
1 'polypeptide(L)'
;MKLYMVRYNNKDSMAVSDDCRNFKILTLSKSMPNSFSCIEEFLERSSLEEIRNFIRKEDLDDIVVNEENILPPISKPKQNIMCMGLNYEDHIKESERVFLKDIKRPKYPIIFTKSILSINAPYGNIEL
;
A
#
# COMPACT_ATOMS: atom_id res chain seq x y z
N MET A 1 -12.20 -6.97 4.03
CA MET A 1 -11.96 -5.53 4.32
C MET A 1 -10.50 -5.21 4.10
N LYS A 2 -10.21 -4.20 3.30
CA LYS A 2 -8.87 -3.70 2.99
C LYS A 2 -8.83 -2.20 3.21
N LEU A 3 -7.70 -1.68 3.69
CA LEU A 3 -7.46 -0.24 3.85
C LEU A 3 -6.82 0.33 2.59
N TYR A 4 -7.22 1.53 2.21
CA TYR A 4 -6.74 2.25 1.03
C TYR A 4 -6.40 3.69 1.37
N MET A 5 -5.46 4.25 0.62
CA MET A 5 -5.36 5.69 0.43
C MET A 5 -6.00 6.03 -0.92
N VAL A 6 -6.87 7.01 -0.94
CA VAL A 6 -7.57 7.46 -2.15
C VAL A 6 -7.56 8.99 -2.25
N ARG A 7 -7.64 9.51 -3.46
CA ARG A 7 -7.86 10.94 -3.69
C ARG A 7 -9.36 11.20 -3.80
N TYR A 8 -9.90 11.86 -2.82
CA TYR A 8 -11.31 12.23 -2.76
C TYR A 8 -11.48 13.72 -2.49
N ASN A 9 -12.24 14.41 -3.34
CA ASN A 9 -12.42 15.88 -3.30
C ASN A 9 -11.09 16.65 -3.21
N ASN A 10 -10.09 16.25 -4.03
CA ASN A 10 -8.74 16.82 -4.08
C ASN A 10 -7.95 16.68 -2.76
N LYS A 11 -8.33 15.73 -1.89
CA LYS A 11 -7.61 15.43 -0.65
C LYS A 11 -7.27 13.95 -0.59
N ASP A 12 -6.07 13.65 -0.13
CA ASP A 12 -5.67 12.29 0.18
C ASP A 12 -6.42 11.85 1.44
N SER A 13 -7.12 10.74 1.33
CA SER A 13 -8.08 10.27 2.32
C SER A 13 -7.91 8.77 2.56
N MET A 14 -8.08 8.35 3.81
CA MET A 14 -8.16 6.93 4.13
C MET A 14 -9.55 6.39 3.83
N ALA A 15 -9.58 5.19 3.25
CA ALA A 15 -10.81 4.51 2.91
C ALA A 15 -10.74 3.01 3.19
N VAL A 16 -11.88 2.37 3.29
CA VAL A 16 -12.01 0.91 3.33
C VAL A 16 -12.87 0.42 2.18
N SER A 17 -12.53 -0.74 1.66
CA SER A 17 -13.33 -1.45 0.67
C SER A 17 -13.12 -2.96 0.81
N ASP A 18 -14.12 -3.73 0.41
CA ASP A 18 -14.02 -5.19 0.28
C ASP A 18 -13.85 -5.61 -1.19
N ASP A 19 -14.45 -4.88 -2.09
CA ASP A 19 -14.60 -5.21 -3.51
C ASP A 19 -13.72 -4.36 -4.45
N CYS A 20 -12.99 -3.38 -3.91
CA CYS A 20 -12.17 -2.42 -4.67
C CYS A 20 -12.99 -1.52 -5.62
N ARG A 21 -14.28 -1.37 -5.39
CA ARG A 21 -15.19 -0.52 -6.19
C ARG A 21 -15.96 0.46 -5.33
N ASN A 22 -16.53 -0.05 -4.23
CA ASN A 22 -17.28 0.74 -3.28
C ASN A 22 -16.39 1.02 -2.07
N PHE A 23 -16.17 2.29 -1.78
CA PHE A 23 -15.27 2.75 -0.73
C PHE A 23 -16.03 3.55 0.33
N LYS A 24 -15.74 3.27 1.58
CA LYS A 24 -16.16 4.13 2.69
C LYS A 24 -15.00 5.00 3.09
N ILE A 25 -15.14 6.32 2.96
CA ILE A 25 -14.08 7.28 3.25
C ILE A 25 -14.02 7.55 4.75
N LEU A 26 -13.04 6.99 5.43
CA LEU A 26 -12.92 7.06 6.89
C LEU A 26 -12.64 8.49 7.39
N THR A 27 -11.90 9.28 6.63
CA THR A 27 -11.60 10.68 6.99
C THR A 27 -12.82 11.62 6.96
N LEU A 28 -13.97 11.16 6.44
CA LEU A 28 -15.24 11.89 6.53
C LEU A 28 -15.95 11.63 7.86
N SER A 29 -15.55 10.61 8.62
CA SER A 29 -16.14 10.32 9.92
C SER A 29 -15.84 11.42 10.92
N LYS A 30 -16.87 11.87 11.62
CA LYS A 30 -16.75 12.87 12.71
C LYS A 30 -16.06 12.31 13.95
N SER A 31 -16.07 10.97 14.11
CA SER A 31 -15.44 10.28 15.24
C SER A 31 -14.00 9.90 14.97
N MET A 32 -13.54 10.05 13.72
CA MET A 32 -12.14 9.82 13.40
C MET A 32 -11.26 10.93 14.01
N PRO A 33 -10.25 10.59 14.80
CA PRO A 33 -9.34 11.59 15.33
C PRO A 33 -8.70 12.39 14.20
N ASN A 34 -8.76 13.70 14.25
CA ASN A 34 -8.20 14.62 13.24
C ASN A 34 -6.67 14.48 13.05
N SER A 35 -6.03 13.66 13.88
CA SER A 35 -4.59 13.40 13.87
C SER A 35 -4.15 12.32 12.88
N PHE A 36 -5.07 11.57 12.27
CA PHE A 36 -4.71 10.51 11.32
C PHE A 36 -4.83 11.03 9.89
N SER A 37 -3.70 11.32 9.28
CA SER A 37 -3.62 11.75 7.89
C SER A 37 -3.24 10.62 6.93
N CYS A 38 -2.73 9.51 7.44
CA CYS A 38 -2.26 8.38 6.66
C CYS A 38 -2.49 7.03 7.38
N ILE A 39 -2.39 5.96 6.63
CA ILE A 39 -2.60 4.58 7.14
C ILE A 39 -1.57 4.25 8.22
N GLU A 40 -0.32 4.69 8.07
CA GLU A 40 0.77 4.40 9.01
C GLU A 40 0.45 4.92 10.40
N GLU A 41 0.05 6.18 10.51
CA GLU A 41 -0.31 6.79 11.80
C GLU A 41 -1.50 6.07 12.45
N PHE A 42 -2.48 5.68 11.62
CA PHE A 42 -3.66 4.95 12.09
C PHE A 42 -3.28 3.58 12.65
N LEU A 43 -2.39 2.84 11.98
CA LEU A 43 -1.92 1.53 12.42
C LEU A 43 -0.95 1.61 13.61
N GLU A 44 -0.14 2.66 13.70
CA GLU A 44 0.79 2.86 14.82
C GLU A 44 0.06 3.18 16.15
N ARG A 45 -1.11 3.84 16.06
CA ARG A 45 -1.83 4.36 17.23
C ARG A 45 -3.08 3.57 17.61
N SER A 46 -3.45 2.58 16.82
CA SER A 46 -4.66 1.80 17.02
C SER A 46 -4.41 0.30 16.89
N SER A 47 -5.03 -0.48 17.76
CA SER A 47 -5.03 -1.93 17.61
C SER A 47 -5.96 -2.38 16.47
N LEU A 48 -5.74 -3.57 15.92
CA LEU A 48 -6.60 -4.13 14.87
C LEU A 48 -8.08 -4.24 15.32
N GLU A 49 -8.31 -4.48 16.60
CA GLU A 49 -9.66 -4.58 17.15
C GLU A 49 -10.34 -3.22 17.22
N GLU A 50 -9.65 -2.19 17.66
CA GLU A 50 -10.14 -0.81 17.65
C GLU A 50 -10.47 -0.33 16.25
N ILE A 51 -9.59 -0.63 15.27
CA ILE A 51 -9.82 -0.31 13.86
C ILE A 51 -11.09 -0.98 13.34
N ARG A 52 -11.26 -2.27 13.58
CA ARG A 52 -12.46 -3.02 13.16
C ARG A 52 -13.73 -2.49 13.83
N ASN A 53 -13.67 -2.19 15.10
CA ASN A 53 -14.80 -1.66 15.86
C ASN A 53 -15.16 -0.25 15.40
N PHE A 54 -14.17 0.59 15.10
CA PHE A 54 -14.38 1.90 14.51
C PHE A 54 -15.13 1.78 13.18
N ILE A 55 -14.62 1.00 12.23
CA ILE A 55 -15.22 0.84 10.91
C ILE A 55 -16.66 0.26 10.97
N ARG A 56 -16.93 -0.63 11.92
CA ARG A 56 -18.27 -1.22 12.10
C ARG A 56 -19.29 -0.24 12.67
N LYS A 57 -18.86 0.71 13.50
CA LYS A 57 -19.71 1.70 14.14
C LYS A 57 -20.03 2.89 13.25
N GLU A 58 -19.19 3.14 12.27
CA GLU A 58 -19.34 4.29 11.37
C GLU A 58 -20.39 3.99 10.31
N ASP A 59 -21.41 4.84 10.26
CA ASP A 59 -22.43 4.86 9.21
C ASP A 59 -21.95 5.78 8.07
N LEU A 60 -21.06 5.24 7.23
CA LEU A 60 -20.50 5.94 6.10
C LEU A 60 -21.09 5.42 4.80
N ASP A 61 -21.45 6.35 3.92
CA ASP A 61 -21.93 6.02 2.59
C ASP A 61 -20.87 5.33 1.73
N ASP A 62 -21.32 4.44 0.88
CA ASP A 62 -20.47 3.84 -0.15
C ASP A 62 -20.25 4.84 -1.30
N ILE A 63 -19.00 5.08 -1.62
CA ILE A 63 -18.57 6.03 -2.66
C ILE A 63 -17.78 5.27 -3.72
N VAL A 64 -18.09 5.50 -4.98
CA VAL A 64 -17.29 4.96 -6.09
C VAL A 64 -16.05 5.82 -6.29
N VAL A 65 -14.88 5.18 -6.26
CA VAL A 65 -13.59 5.82 -6.51
C VAL A 65 -13.01 5.23 -7.80
N ASN A 66 -12.61 6.09 -8.74
CA ASN A 66 -11.95 5.67 -9.96
C ASN A 66 -10.53 5.13 -9.65
N GLU A 67 -10.06 4.16 -10.42
CA GLU A 67 -8.76 3.52 -10.25
C GLU A 67 -7.59 4.52 -10.22
N GLU A 68 -7.64 5.55 -11.04
CA GLU A 68 -6.65 6.65 -11.08
C GLU A 68 -6.54 7.44 -9.77
N ASN A 69 -7.57 7.39 -8.93
CA ASN A 69 -7.62 8.03 -7.63
C ASN A 69 -7.22 7.10 -6.49
N ILE A 70 -6.84 5.87 -6.76
CA ILE A 70 -6.28 4.96 -5.76
C ILE A 70 -4.79 5.26 -5.63
N LEU A 71 -4.38 5.63 -4.43
CA LEU A 71 -3.02 6.03 -4.10
C LEU A 71 -2.22 4.86 -3.51
N PRO A 72 -0.88 4.95 -3.48
CA PRO A 72 -0.07 3.99 -2.74
C PRO A 72 -0.51 3.97 -1.28
N PRO A 73 -0.66 2.80 -0.64
CA PRO A 73 -1.07 2.70 0.76
C PRO A 73 -0.08 3.40 1.70
N ILE A 74 1.19 3.38 1.34
CA ILE A 74 2.28 4.09 2.02
C ILE A 74 2.98 4.95 0.96
N SER A 75 2.62 6.22 0.90
CA SER A 75 3.15 7.14 -0.11
C SER A 75 4.49 7.77 0.29
N LYS A 76 4.77 7.85 1.59
CA LYS A 76 5.99 8.46 2.15
C LYS A 76 6.60 7.58 3.24
N PRO A 77 7.23 6.45 2.88
CA PRO A 77 7.92 5.62 3.87
C PRO A 77 8.99 6.40 4.61
N LYS A 78 9.19 6.09 5.88
CA LYS A 78 10.19 6.75 6.73
C LYS A 78 11.64 6.41 6.33
N GLN A 79 11.84 5.36 5.53
CA GLN A 79 13.15 4.88 5.08
C GLN A 79 13.05 4.19 3.72
N ASN A 80 14.20 3.96 3.08
CA ASN A 80 14.27 3.21 1.83
C ASN A 80 13.69 1.80 2.00
N ILE A 81 13.10 1.28 0.92
CA ILE A 81 12.52 -0.05 0.90
C ILE A 81 13.65 -1.07 0.81
N MET A 82 13.76 -1.95 1.79
CA MET A 82 14.72 -3.05 1.78
C MET A 82 14.15 -4.23 1.01
N CYS A 83 14.93 -4.75 0.07
CA CYS A 83 14.55 -5.85 -0.79
C CYS A 83 15.56 -6.98 -0.69
N MET A 84 15.10 -8.22 -0.94
CA MET A 84 15.96 -9.39 -1.07
C MET A 84 15.95 -9.89 -2.52
N GLY A 85 17.14 -10.02 -3.09
CA GLY A 85 17.33 -10.58 -4.42
C GLY A 85 17.49 -12.10 -4.38
N LEU A 86 17.05 -12.78 -5.45
CA LEU A 86 17.16 -14.23 -5.64
C LEU A 86 16.71 -15.05 -4.40
N ASN A 87 15.60 -14.63 -3.79
CA ASN A 87 15.17 -15.11 -2.49
C ASN A 87 14.57 -16.53 -2.53
N TYR A 88 14.03 -16.96 -3.66
CA TYR A 88 13.42 -18.28 -3.84
C TYR A 88 13.78 -18.88 -5.20
N GLU A 89 13.68 -20.21 -5.29
CA GLU A 89 14.22 -20.97 -6.41
C GLU A 89 13.60 -20.60 -7.77
N ASP A 90 12.29 -20.37 -7.80
CA ASP A 90 11.62 -19.96 -9.05
C ASP A 90 12.10 -18.61 -9.56
N HIS A 91 12.44 -17.66 -8.66
CA HIS A 91 13.05 -16.39 -9.02
C HIS A 91 14.47 -16.58 -9.61
N ILE A 92 15.23 -17.55 -9.11
CA ILE A 92 16.54 -17.91 -9.71
C ILE A 92 16.34 -18.43 -11.12
N LYS A 93 15.44 -19.41 -11.31
CA LYS A 93 15.12 -19.98 -12.63
C LYS A 93 14.59 -18.94 -13.62
N GLU A 94 13.76 -18.02 -13.17
CA GLU A 94 13.27 -16.91 -13.99
C GLU A 94 14.43 -16.00 -14.43
N SER A 95 15.31 -15.64 -13.50
CA SER A 95 16.49 -14.84 -13.77
C SER A 95 17.45 -15.54 -14.74
N GLU A 96 17.64 -16.87 -14.63
CA GLU A 96 18.44 -17.67 -15.58
C GLU A 96 17.89 -17.57 -17.00
N ARG A 97 16.55 -17.64 -17.15
CA ARG A 97 15.90 -17.50 -18.47
C ARG A 97 16.07 -16.11 -19.06
N VAL A 98 15.95 -15.08 -18.23
CA VAL A 98 16.05 -13.68 -18.69
C VAL A 98 17.49 -13.33 -19.06
N PHE A 99 18.47 -13.72 -18.28
CA PHE A 99 19.87 -13.37 -18.49
C PHE A 99 20.64 -14.39 -19.32
N LEU A 100 20.03 -15.52 -19.70
CA LEU A 100 20.65 -16.61 -20.45
C LEU A 100 21.97 -17.10 -19.82
N LYS A 101 22.02 -17.14 -18.51
CA LYS A 101 23.20 -17.53 -17.73
C LYS A 101 22.80 -18.43 -16.56
N ASP A 102 23.63 -19.42 -16.26
CA ASP A 102 23.51 -20.20 -15.03
C ASP A 102 23.75 -19.27 -13.82
N ILE A 103 22.73 -19.05 -13.03
CA ILE A 103 22.80 -18.24 -11.82
C ILE A 103 22.89 -19.17 -10.63
N LYS A 104 24.10 -19.31 -10.04
CA LYS A 104 24.27 -20.08 -8.82
C LYS A 104 23.55 -19.41 -7.66
N ARG A 105 22.86 -20.21 -6.84
CA ARG A 105 22.26 -19.72 -5.62
C ARG A 105 23.29 -19.01 -4.76
N PRO A 106 23.03 -17.74 -4.36
CA PRO A 106 23.95 -16.98 -3.51
C PRO A 106 24.15 -17.71 -2.16
N LYS A 107 25.39 -17.77 -1.69
CA LYS A 107 25.70 -18.30 -0.36
C LYS A 107 25.11 -17.44 0.77
N TYR A 108 25.01 -16.14 0.52
CA TYR A 108 24.45 -15.16 1.47
C TYR A 108 23.29 -14.40 0.81
N PRO A 109 22.32 -13.92 1.59
CA PRO A 109 21.24 -13.11 1.07
C PRO A 109 21.76 -11.87 0.34
N ILE A 110 21.25 -11.62 -0.85
CA ILE A 110 21.49 -10.36 -1.56
C ILE A 110 20.49 -9.34 -1.06
N ILE A 111 20.95 -8.34 -0.34
CA ILE A 111 20.11 -7.25 0.17
C ILE A 111 20.39 -6.00 -0.66
N PHE A 112 19.32 -5.36 -1.14
CA PHE A 112 19.42 -4.08 -1.84
C PHE A 112 18.28 -3.16 -1.42
N THR A 113 18.39 -1.89 -1.73
CA THR A 113 17.37 -0.90 -1.38
C THR A 113 16.79 -0.25 -2.62
N LYS A 114 15.52 0.16 -2.53
CA LYS A 114 14.87 1.04 -3.48
C LYS A 114 14.61 2.39 -2.82
N SER A 115 14.75 3.46 -3.60
CA SER A 115 14.42 4.80 -3.13
C SER A 115 12.94 4.91 -2.77
N ILE A 116 12.62 5.69 -1.75
CA ILE A 116 11.25 6.09 -1.44
C ILE A 116 10.57 6.83 -2.62
N LEU A 117 11.37 7.46 -3.48
CA LEU A 117 10.87 8.16 -4.67
C LEU A 117 10.43 7.22 -5.81
N SER A 118 10.72 5.92 -5.69
CA SER A 118 10.30 4.92 -6.69
C SER A 118 8.90 4.36 -6.45
N ILE A 119 8.18 4.87 -5.44
CA ILE A 119 6.80 4.45 -5.17
C ILE A 119 5.88 5.07 -6.21
N ASN A 120 5.07 4.23 -6.84
CA ASN A 120 4.07 4.64 -7.79
C ASN A 120 2.66 4.26 -7.30
N ALA A 121 1.63 4.93 -7.82
CA ALA A 121 0.25 4.54 -7.60
C ALA A 121 -0.03 3.17 -8.24
N PRO A 122 -1.00 2.38 -7.72
CA PRO A 122 -1.30 1.04 -8.25
C PRO A 122 -1.62 1.02 -9.75
N TYR A 123 -2.24 2.08 -10.25
CA TYR A 123 -2.60 2.25 -11.66
C TYR A 123 -1.80 3.37 -12.36
N GLY A 124 -0.71 3.83 -11.73
CA GLY A 124 0.15 4.87 -12.29
C GLY A 124 1.04 4.34 -13.41
N ASN A 125 1.31 5.17 -14.39
CA ASN A 125 2.24 4.85 -15.48
C ASN A 125 3.68 4.74 -14.93
N ILE A 126 4.43 3.81 -15.50
CA ILE A 126 5.88 3.75 -15.29
C ILE A 126 6.51 4.64 -16.35
N GLU A 127 7.14 5.72 -15.90
CA GLU A 127 7.92 6.60 -16.79
C GLU A 127 9.28 5.94 -17.08
N LEU A 128 9.64 5.88 -18.36
CA LEU A 128 10.89 5.30 -18.87
C LEU A 128 11.91 6.40 -19.11
#